data_36ab78d18d03198696261683d552c071
#
_entry.id   36ab78d18d03198696261683d552c071
#
_cell.length_a   1.000
_cell.length_b   1.000
_cell.length_c   1.000
_cell.angle_alpha   90.00
_cell.angle_beta   90.00
_cell.angle_gamma   90.00
#
_symmetry.space_group_name_H-M   'P 1'
#
loop_
_entity.id
_entity.type
_entity.pdbx_description
1 polymer ?
#
loop_
_entity_poly.entity_id
_entity_poly.type
_entity_poly.pdbx_seq_one_letter_code
_entity_poly.pdbx_strand_id
1 'polypeptide(L)'
;MKRVLIVDDESIVRVALRSLIDWEKHGYMVVRDCMGGRQAVEYIKENPVELLITDMKMPDMDGLELISHLGEIGLLPVTVVLSGYNEFELVREAFRLGVYDYMLKGDLNQHALEELLDKVDRQYFKNQEPVRPDMELGGMNPMDMELVTVNLPKDGRYGIVLFEVVDFKRQSVRFADNVEEGMARPMLDLARQIPRMAAKADIIKVYPSQFLMYYKATDPVQYPSGIVSLARQTQKVWRDFMN
;
A
#
# COMPACT_ATOMS: atom_id res chain seq x y z
N MET A 1 14.13 9.43 17.29
CA MET A 1 13.01 10.13 16.61
C MET A 1 13.19 9.94 15.13
N LYS A 2 12.11 9.65 14.41
CA LYS A 2 12.10 9.49 12.95
C LYS A 2 12.06 10.86 12.29
N ARG A 3 12.92 11.06 11.30
CA ARG A 3 13.09 12.37 10.65
C ARG A 3 12.11 12.48 9.49
N VAL A 4 11.38 13.59 9.48
CA VAL A 4 10.37 13.91 8.47
C VAL A 4 10.89 15.06 7.61
N LEU A 5 10.81 14.87 6.30
CA LEU A 5 10.99 15.93 5.31
C LEU A 5 9.63 16.27 4.70
N ILE A 6 9.29 17.56 4.69
CA ILE A 6 8.08 18.07 4.05
C ILE A 6 8.49 18.80 2.78
N VAL A 7 7.83 18.51 1.66
CA VAL A 7 8.12 19.11 0.35
C VAL A 7 6.82 19.59 -0.28
N ASP A 8 6.67 20.88 -0.44
CA ASP A 8 5.48 21.50 -1.04
C ASP A 8 5.88 22.92 -1.48
N ASP A 9 5.49 23.37 -2.66
CA ASP A 9 5.81 24.73 -3.12
C ASP A 9 5.00 25.80 -2.37
N GLU A 10 3.83 25.45 -1.86
CA GLU A 10 2.97 26.31 -1.08
C GLU A 10 3.47 26.45 0.38
N SER A 11 3.98 27.62 0.74
CA SER A 11 4.49 27.88 2.09
C SER A 11 3.43 27.68 3.18
N ILE A 12 2.17 27.95 2.87
CA ILE A 12 1.05 27.80 3.81
C ILE A 12 0.83 26.34 4.19
N VAL A 13 0.97 25.41 3.23
CA VAL A 13 0.84 23.97 3.46
C VAL A 13 1.99 23.46 4.34
N ARG A 14 3.23 23.90 4.05
CA ARG A 14 4.40 23.53 4.86
C ARG A 14 4.25 23.99 6.32
N VAL A 15 3.82 25.25 6.53
CA VAL A 15 3.58 25.81 7.88
C VAL A 15 2.44 25.05 8.56
N ALA A 16 1.34 24.78 7.86
CA ALA A 16 0.22 24.02 8.40
C ALA A 16 0.67 22.63 8.87
N LEU A 17 1.34 21.85 8.03
CA LEU A 17 1.85 20.52 8.39
C LEU A 17 2.75 20.54 9.60
N ARG A 18 3.67 21.50 9.69
CA ARG A 18 4.58 21.62 10.84
C ARG A 18 3.87 21.92 12.17
N SER A 19 2.77 22.67 12.12
CA SER A 19 2.05 23.14 13.30
C SER A 19 0.81 22.33 13.65
N LEU A 20 0.38 21.42 12.75
CA LEU A 20 -0.90 20.72 12.86
C LEU A 20 -0.94 19.76 14.06
N ILE A 21 0.20 19.14 14.36
CA ILE A 21 0.38 18.18 15.46
C ILE A 21 1.68 18.44 16.22
N ASP A 22 1.77 17.87 17.41
CA ASP A 22 3.02 17.75 18.15
C ASP A 22 3.79 16.51 17.65
N TRP A 23 4.64 16.69 16.65
CA TRP A 23 5.40 15.62 15.97
C TRP A 23 6.22 14.77 16.96
N GLU A 24 6.79 15.40 18.01
CA GLU A 24 7.63 14.71 18.98
C GLU A 24 6.84 13.70 19.80
N LYS A 25 5.58 14.01 20.15
CA LYS A 25 4.69 13.07 20.84
C LYS A 25 4.43 11.79 20.04
N HIS A 26 4.47 11.88 18.71
CA HIS A 26 4.32 10.74 17.80
C HIS A 26 5.66 10.08 17.44
N GLY A 27 6.77 10.53 18.06
CA GLY A 27 8.10 9.97 17.82
C GLY A 27 8.74 10.42 16.51
N TYR A 28 8.27 11.53 15.94
CA TYR A 28 8.78 12.14 14.71
C TYR A 28 9.39 13.50 14.97
N MET A 29 10.23 13.94 14.05
CA MET A 29 10.81 15.29 14.06
C MET A 29 10.87 15.82 12.63
N VAL A 30 10.23 16.95 12.37
CA VAL A 30 10.36 17.63 11.07
C VAL A 30 11.72 18.28 10.99
N VAL A 31 12.64 17.65 10.28
CA VAL A 31 14.03 18.10 10.18
C VAL A 31 14.22 19.23 9.18
N ARG A 32 13.40 19.26 8.13
CA ARG A 32 13.42 20.31 7.13
C ARG A 32 12.09 20.39 6.37
N ASP A 33 11.81 21.52 5.77
CA ASP A 33 10.85 21.71 4.70
C ASP A 33 11.54 22.29 3.45
N CYS A 34 11.10 21.84 2.29
CA CYS A 34 11.62 22.23 0.98
C CYS A 34 10.50 22.79 0.11
N MET A 35 10.86 23.70 -0.80
CA MET A 35 9.92 24.32 -1.73
C MET A 35 9.76 23.53 -3.04
N GLY A 36 10.52 22.45 -3.24
CA GLY A 36 10.47 21.65 -4.46
C GLY A 36 11.39 20.45 -4.41
N GLY A 37 11.21 19.56 -5.39
CA GLY A 37 11.85 18.25 -5.44
C GLY A 37 13.37 18.31 -5.49
N ARG A 38 13.97 19.24 -6.21
CA ARG A 38 15.45 19.37 -6.28
C ARG A 38 16.09 19.62 -4.92
N GLN A 39 15.51 20.52 -4.13
CA GLN A 39 15.99 20.78 -2.77
C GLN A 39 15.86 19.55 -1.87
N ALA A 40 14.78 18.79 -2.05
CA ALA A 40 14.57 17.55 -1.31
C ALA A 40 15.61 16.49 -1.66
N VAL A 41 15.94 16.30 -2.94
CA VAL A 41 16.98 15.38 -3.40
C VAL A 41 18.33 15.75 -2.81
N GLU A 42 18.74 17.03 -2.89
CA GLU A 42 20.00 17.50 -2.31
C GLU A 42 20.06 17.21 -0.80
N TYR A 43 18.99 17.50 -0.10
CA TYR A 43 18.93 17.27 1.34
C TYR A 43 19.01 15.78 1.70
N ILE A 44 18.25 14.92 1.02
CA ILE A 44 18.19 13.47 1.31
C ILE A 44 19.54 12.80 1.00
N LYS A 45 20.29 13.26 -0.01
CA LYS A 45 21.61 12.72 -0.31
C LYS A 45 22.62 12.88 0.83
N GLU A 46 22.48 13.94 1.61
CA GLU A 46 23.40 14.26 2.69
C GLU A 46 22.87 13.90 4.08
N ASN A 47 21.55 13.77 4.19
CA ASN A 47 20.88 13.58 5.47
C ASN A 47 19.90 12.42 5.39
N PRO A 48 19.93 11.47 6.33
CA PRO A 48 18.94 10.41 6.39
C PRO A 48 17.57 10.97 6.76
N VAL A 49 16.55 10.51 6.04
CA VAL A 49 15.13 10.84 6.24
C VAL A 49 14.35 9.53 6.30
N GLU A 50 13.48 9.38 7.28
CA GLU A 50 12.65 8.18 7.43
C GLU A 50 11.28 8.33 6.77
N LEU A 51 10.72 9.55 6.80
CA LEU A 51 9.41 9.85 6.21
C LEU A 51 9.49 11.07 5.31
N LEU A 52 9.07 10.93 4.07
CA LEU A 52 8.88 12.02 3.11
C LEU A 52 7.38 12.30 2.96
N ILE A 53 6.99 13.54 3.15
CA ILE A 53 5.65 14.03 2.79
C ILE A 53 5.83 15.03 1.67
N THR A 54 5.33 14.73 0.48
CA THR A 54 5.56 15.55 -0.71
C THR A 54 4.27 15.90 -1.44
N ASP A 55 4.20 17.12 -1.94
CA ASP A 55 3.18 17.47 -2.92
C ASP A 55 3.42 16.77 -4.26
N MET A 56 2.35 16.57 -5.02
CA MET A 56 2.41 16.00 -6.37
C MET A 56 2.84 17.01 -7.41
N LYS A 57 2.40 18.25 -7.30
CA LYS A 57 2.63 19.28 -8.30
C LYS A 57 3.49 20.41 -7.76
N MET A 58 4.73 20.40 -8.18
CA MET A 58 5.70 21.45 -7.82
C MET A 58 6.44 21.95 -9.05
N PRO A 59 6.88 23.21 -9.07
CA PRO A 59 7.78 23.71 -10.12
C PRO A 59 9.12 22.95 -10.11
N ASP A 60 9.79 22.89 -11.25
CA ASP A 60 11.11 22.31 -11.51
C ASP A 60 11.22 20.79 -11.43
N MET A 61 10.79 20.18 -10.37
CA MET A 61 10.75 18.74 -10.15
C MET A 61 9.47 18.43 -9.37
N ASP A 62 8.53 17.78 -10.01
CA ASP A 62 7.28 17.38 -9.40
C ASP A 62 7.43 16.18 -8.44
N GLY A 63 6.33 15.81 -7.74
CA GLY A 63 6.37 14.72 -6.78
C GLY A 63 6.69 13.37 -7.39
N LEU A 64 6.20 13.08 -8.61
CA LEU A 64 6.50 11.82 -9.31
C LEU A 64 7.96 11.75 -9.74
N GLU A 65 8.49 12.83 -10.30
CA GLU A 65 9.90 12.92 -10.66
C GLU A 65 10.81 12.77 -9.44
N LEU A 66 10.44 13.38 -8.31
CA LEU A 66 11.16 13.27 -7.05
C LEU A 66 11.19 11.81 -6.57
N ILE A 67 10.04 11.15 -6.52
CA ILE A 67 9.90 9.77 -6.05
C ILE A 67 10.67 8.81 -6.96
N SER A 68 10.51 8.95 -8.29
CA SER A 68 11.24 8.13 -9.27
C SER A 68 12.76 8.29 -9.11
N HIS A 69 13.25 9.52 -9.04
CA HIS A 69 14.67 9.78 -8.89
C HIS A 69 15.26 9.23 -7.59
N LEU A 70 14.56 9.41 -6.46
CA LEU A 70 15.00 8.85 -5.18
C LEU A 70 14.97 7.32 -5.19
N GLY A 71 13.99 6.70 -5.87
CA GLY A 71 13.92 5.26 -6.07
C GLY A 71 15.09 4.72 -6.89
N GLU A 72 15.44 5.38 -8.00
CA GLU A 72 16.56 5.01 -8.87
C GLU A 72 17.91 5.03 -8.15
N ILE A 73 18.13 5.99 -7.25
CA ILE A 73 19.37 6.10 -6.47
C ILE A 73 19.32 5.32 -5.14
N GLY A 74 18.22 4.60 -4.85
CA GLY A 74 18.07 3.78 -3.64
C GLY A 74 17.95 4.57 -2.34
N LEU A 75 17.51 5.81 -2.40
CA LEU A 75 17.37 6.72 -1.25
C LEU A 75 15.91 7.11 -0.96
N LEU A 76 14.92 6.40 -1.51
CA LEU A 76 13.51 6.69 -1.30
C LEU A 76 13.10 6.37 0.14
N PRO A 77 12.70 7.36 0.96
CA PRO A 77 12.13 7.12 2.28
C PRO A 77 10.73 6.50 2.20
N VAL A 78 10.14 6.14 3.34
CA VAL A 78 8.68 5.95 3.39
C VAL A 78 8.03 7.24 2.91
N THR A 79 7.22 7.17 1.86
CA THR A 79 6.72 8.36 1.18
C THR A 79 5.20 8.43 1.24
N VAL A 80 4.70 9.57 1.66
CA VAL A 80 3.28 9.95 1.60
C VAL A 80 3.14 11.14 0.66
N VAL A 81 2.16 11.06 -0.21
CA VAL A 81 1.89 12.11 -1.18
C VAL A 81 0.72 12.98 -0.72
N LEU A 82 0.88 14.30 -0.82
CA LEU A 82 -0.22 15.24 -0.74
C LEU A 82 -0.75 15.52 -2.14
N SER A 83 -2.07 15.50 -2.35
CA SER A 83 -2.65 15.73 -3.66
C SER A 83 -3.87 16.65 -3.62
N GLY A 84 -4.12 17.36 -4.71
CA GLY A 84 -5.37 18.07 -4.96
C GLY A 84 -6.50 17.12 -5.39
N TYR A 85 -7.75 17.63 -5.43
CA TYR A 85 -8.95 16.84 -5.74
C TYR A 85 -8.96 16.16 -7.12
N ASN A 86 -8.18 16.61 -8.09
CA ASN A 86 -8.24 16.15 -9.48
C ASN A 86 -7.01 15.38 -9.95
N GLU A 87 -6.24 14.77 -9.04
CA GLU A 87 -4.91 14.20 -9.34
C GLU A 87 -4.89 12.66 -9.27
N PHE A 88 -6.05 12.02 -9.48
CA PHE A 88 -6.19 10.56 -9.34
C PHE A 88 -5.16 9.75 -10.17
N GLU A 89 -4.91 10.16 -11.41
CA GLU A 89 -3.94 9.46 -12.27
C GLU A 89 -2.50 9.59 -11.75
N LEU A 90 -2.13 10.76 -11.23
CA LEU A 90 -0.81 10.99 -10.64
C LEU A 90 -0.62 10.17 -9.35
N VAL A 91 -1.63 10.14 -8.49
CA VAL A 91 -1.63 9.32 -7.27
C VAL A 91 -1.48 7.83 -7.62
N ARG A 92 -2.17 7.34 -8.64
CA ARG A 92 -2.04 5.96 -9.12
C ARG A 92 -0.63 5.64 -9.59
N GLU A 93 0.01 6.58 -10.29
CA GLU A 93 1.39 6.43 -10.74
C GLU A 93 2.37 6.45 -9.58
N ALA A 94 2.17 7.33 -8.59
CA ALA A 94 2.96 7.37 -7.38
C ALA A 94 2.96 6.01 -6.62
N PHE A 95 1.80 5.35 -6.51
CA PHE A 95 1.74 4.01 -5.91
C PHE A 95 2.56 2.97 -6.68
N ARG A 96 2.66 3.06 -8.01
CA ARG A 96 3.52 2.18 -8.82
C ARG A 96 5.00 2.38 -8.53
N LEU A 97 5.37 3.60 -8.12
CA LEU A 97 6.74 3.96 -7.73
C LEU A 97 7.06 3.63 -6.26
N GLY A 98 6.13 3.03 -5.53
CA GLY A 98 6.35 2.58 -4.15
C GLY A 98 5.97 3.57 -3.06
N VAL A 99 5.12 4.54 -3.36
CA VAL A 99 4.54 5.43 -2.35
C VAL A 99 3.68 4.63 -1.38
N TYR A 100 3.82 4.94 -0.10
CA TYR A 100 3.11 4.24 0.95
C TYR A 100 1.62 4.57 1.01
N ASP A 101 1.30 5.87 1.00
CA ASP A 101 -0.08 6.36 1.12
C ASP A 101 -0.22 7.75 0.48
N TYR A 102 -1.44 8.23 0.37
CA TYR A 102 -1.71 9.59 -0.07
C TYR A 102 -2.74 10.26 0.84
N MET A 103 -2.71 11.59 0.87
CA MET A 103 -3.68 12.41 1.59
C MET A 103 -4.14 13.57 0.70
N LEU A 104 -5.44 13.82 0.67
CA LEU A 104 -5.96 15.01 0.00
C LEU A 104 -5.63 16.26 0.82
N LYS A 105 -5.09 17.29 0.18
CA LYS A 105 -4.80 18.58 0.85
C LYS A 105 -6.05 19.17 1.54
N GLY A 106 -7.24 18.94 0.96
CA GLY A 106 -8.51 19.38 1.55
C GLY A 106 -8.94 18.63 2.81
N ASP A 107 -8.42 17.42 3.01
CA ASP A 107 -8.73 16.58 4.18
C ASP A 107 -7.64 16.68 5.27
N LEU A 108 -6.61 17.50 5.03
CA LEU A 108 -5.52 17.70 5.96
C LEU A 108 -6.03 18.33 7.26
N ASN A 109 -6.03 17.54 8.32
CA ASN A 109 -6.39 17.96 9.68
C ASN A 109 -5.57 17.13 10.68
N GLN A 110 -5.63 17.55 11.96
CA GLN A 110 -4.85 16.90 13.02
C GLN A 110 -5.11 15.38 13.07
N HIS A 111 -6.37 14.97 13.11
CA HIS A 111 -6.75 13.56 13.26
C HIS A 111 -6.26 12.72 12.07
N ALA A 112 -6.47 13.20 10.84
CA ALA A 112 -6.02 12.48 9.64
C ALA A 112 -4.50 12.33 9.58
N LEU A 113 -3.75 13.34 10.00
CA LEU A 113 -2.28 13.26 10.06
C LEU A 113 -1.80 12.30 11.15
N GLU A 114 -2.42 12.34 12.34
CA GLU A 114 -2.12 11.39 13.42
C GLU A 114 -2.41 9.94 13.01
N GLU A 115 -3.55 9.68 12.40
CA GLU A 115 -3.88 8.34 11.87
C GLU A 115 -2.87 7.86 10.82
N LEU A 116 -2.44 8.75 9.93
CA LEU A 116 -1.43 8.44 8.93
C LEU A 116 -0.10 8.04 9.57
N LEU A 117 0.38 8.81 10.56
CA LEU A 117 1.62 8.49 11.28
C LEU A 117 1.52 7.17 12.04
N ASP A 118 0.38 6.90 12.65
CA ASP A 118 0.13 5.63 13.34
C ASP A 118 0.13 4.42 12.37
N LYS A 119 -0.38 4.59 11.15
CA LYS A 119 -0.30 3.58 10.09
C LYS A 119 1.15 3.34 9.66
N VAL A 120 1.88 4.42 9.37
CA VAL A 120 3.30 4.37 9.00
C VAL A 120 4.12 3.67 10.08
N ASP A 121 3.89 4.03 11.35
CA ASP A 121 4.59 3.44 12.48
C ASP A 121 4.36 1.93 12.60
N ARG A 122 3.11 1.52 12.53
CA ARG A 122 2.75 0.10 12.64
C ARG A 122 3.39 -0.72 11.53
N GLN A 123 3.44 -0.19 10.33
CA GLN A 123 3.87 -0.96 9.16
C GLN A 123 5.38 -0.94 8.93
N TYR A 124 6.05 0.18 9.17
CA TYR A 124 7.46 0.34 8.79
C TYR A 124 8.43 0.41 9.97
N PHE A 125 8.02 0.95 11.11
CA PHE A 125 8.94 1.27 12.17
C PHE A 125 8.80 0.40 13.43
N LYS A 126 7.61 -0.10 13.74
CA LYS A 126 7.41 -1.02 14.87
C LYS A 126 7.80 -2.47 14.54
N ASN A 127 7.91 -2.80 13.25
CA ASN A 127 8.30 -4.13 12.78
C ASN A 127 9.82 -4.34 12.65
N GLN A 128 10.67 -3.51 13.25
CA GLN A 128 12.13 -3.77 13.33
C GLN A 128 12.52 -4.69 14.49
N GLU A 129 11.61 -5.16 15.30
CA GLU A 129 11.87 -6.35 16.10
C GLU A 129 11.89 -7.58 15.19
N PRO A 130 12.79 -8.57 15.43
CA PRO A 130 12.86 -9.76 14.60
C PRO A 130 11.48 -10.40 14.54
N VAL A 131 10.93 -10.42 13.33
CA VAL A 131 9.61 -10.95 13.01
C VAL A 131 9.48 -12.33 13.67
N ARG A 132 8.78 -12.38 14.78
CA ARG A 132 8.17 -13.63 15.19
C ARG A 132 7.17 -13.96 14.09
N PRO A 133 7.05 -15.22 13.66
CA PRO A 133 6.17 -15.58 12.54
C PRO A 133 4.68 -15.56 12.93
N ASP A 134 4.28 -14.66 13.80
CA ASP A 134 2.89 -14.28 14.00
C ASP A 134 2.64 -13.21 12.93
N MET A 135 2.15 -13.68 11.75
CA MET A 135 1.89 -12.84 10.60
C MET A 135 0.86 -11.74 10.93
N GLU A 136 1.35 -10.60 11.42
CA GLU A 136 0.62 -9.35 11.24
C GLU A 136 0.83 -8.92 9.78
N LEU A 137 -0.16 -9.17 8.95
CA LEU A 137 -0.26 -8.60 7.61
C LEU A 137 -0.45 -7.09 7.76
N GLY A 138 0.66 -6.35 7.71
CA GLY A 138 0.66 -4.90 7.83
C GLY A 138 -0.23 -4.24 6.76
N GLY A 139 -1.01 -3.24 7.17
CA GLY A 139 -1.81 -2.41 6.29
C GLY A 139 -3.27 -2.79 6.14
N MET A 140 -3.77 -3.79 6.85
CA MET A 140 -5.19 -4.10 6.91
C MET A 140 -5.88 -3.38 8.07
N ASN A 141 -7.03 -2.80 7.79
CA ASN A 141 -7.93 -2.32 8.83
C ASN A 141 -8.26 -3.48 9.81
N PRO A 142 -8.33 -3.27 11.13
CA PRO A 142 -8.70 -4.31 12.09
C PRO A 142 -10.01 -5.06 11.74
N MET A 143 -10.97 -4.41 11.05
CA MET A 143 -12.17 -5.07 10.52
C MET A 143 -11.87 -6.03 9.35
N ASP A 144 -10.84 -5.75 8.56
CA ASP A 144 -10.42 -6.63 7.47
C ASP A 144 -9.55 -7.77 8.00
N MET A 145 -8.91 -7.58 9.14
CA MET A 145 -8.14 -8.63 9.84
C MET A 145 -9.02 -9.72 10.46
N GLU A 146 -10.26 -9.44 10.86
CA GLU A 146 -11.20 -10.49 11.28
C GLU A 146 -11.58 -11.42 10.12
N LEU A 147 -11.59 -10.92 8.88
CA LEU A 147 -11.78 -11.72 7.67
C LEU A 147 -10.50 -12.45 7.24
N VAL A 148 -9.34 -12.01 7.71
CA VAL A 148 -8.00 -12.54 7.38
C VAL A 148 -7.35 -13.25 8.56
N THR A 149 -8.07 -13.56 9.64
CA THR A 149 -7.62 -14.56 10.60
C THR A 149 -7.60 -15.94 9.92
N VAL A 150 -6.76 -16.01 8.90
CA VAL A 150 -6.30 -17.28 8.40
C VAL A 150 -5.51 -17.90 9.55
N ASN A 151 -6.08 -18.88 10.22
CA ASN A 151 -5.34 -19.77 11.09
C ASN A 151 -4.36 -20.58 10.22
N LEU A 152 -3.33 -19.91 9.70
CA LEU A 152 -2.23 -20.59 9.04
C LEU A 152 -1.55 -21.43 10.10
N PRO A 153 -1.49 -22.76 9.94
CA PRO A 153 -0.80 -23.61 10.90
C PRO A 153 0.62 -23.12 11.10
N LYS A 154 1.07 -23.03 12.35
CA LYS A 154 2.37 -22.46 12.75
C LYS A 154 3.60 -23.18 12.18
N ASP A 155 3.41 -24.36 11.59
CA ASP A 155 4.43 -25.28 11.08
C ASP A 155 4.52 -25.33 9.55
N GLY A 156 3.92 -24.38 8.84
CA GLY A 156 3.86 -24.36 7.38
C GLY A 156 4.76 -23.32 6.72
N ARG A 157 5.23 -23.62 5.51
CA ARG A 157 5.73 -22.63 4.58
C ARG A 157 4.61 -22.29 3.59
N TYR A 158 4.37 -21.00 3.38
CA TYR A 158 3.29 -20.54 2.53
C TYR A 158 3.84 -19.64 1.44
N GLY A 159 3.27 -19.75 0.25
CA GLY A 159 3.42 -18.75 -0.79
C GLY A 159 2.18 -17.91 -0.88
N ILE A 160 2.38 -16.67 -1.19
CA ILE A 160 1.32 -15.68 -1.27
C ILE A 160 1.30 -15.10 -2.69
N VAL A 161 0.11 -14.97 -3.27
CA VAL A 161 -0.12 -14.27 -4.54
C VAL A 161 -1.19 -13.23 -4.32
N LEU A 162 -0.87 -12.00 -4.62
CA LEU A 162 -1.84 -10.91 -4.65
C LEU A 162 -2.41 -10.78 -6.07
N PHE A 163 -3.73 -10.76 -6.18
CA PHE A 163 -4.45 -10.46 -7.41
C PHE A 163 -5.08 -9.09 -7.29
N GLU A 164 -4.99 -8.30 -8.34
CA GLU A 164 -5.68 -7.04 -8.45
C GLU A 164 -6.58 -7.04 -9.69
N VAL A 165 -7.81 -6.60 -9.52
CA VAL A 165 -8.77 -6.43 -10.62
C VAL A 165 -8.56 -5.03 -11.20
N VAL A 166 -8.00 -4.99 -12.40
CA VAL A 166 -7.82 -3.74 -13.16
C VAL A 166 -9.19 -3.19 -13.57
N ASP A 167 -9.35 -1.87 -13.52
CA ASP A 167 -10.61 -1.18 -13.81
C ASP A 167 -11.82 -1.66 -12.97
N PHE A 168 -11.57 -2.01 -11.71
CA PHE A 168 -12.57 -2.54 -10.79
C PHE A 168 -13.88 -1.77 -10.80
N LYS A 169 -13.84 -0.43 -10.75
CA LYS A 169 -15.06 0.40 -10.79
C LYS A 169 -15.87 0.20 -12.06
N ARG A 170 -15.23 0.04 -13.21
CA ARG A 170 -15.92 -0.19 -14.49
C ARG A 170 -16.50 -1.60 -14.58
N GLN A 171 -15.78 -2.57 -14.04
CA GLN A 171 -16.23 -3.96 -14.01
C GLN A 171 -17.37 -4.16 -13.00
N SER A 172 -17.29 -3.56 -11.83
CA SER A 172 -18.26 -3.71 -10.75
C SER A 172 -19.64 -3.15 -11.08
N VAL A 173 -19.75 -2.14 -11.94
CA VAL A 173 -21.05 -1.60 -12.43
C VAL A 173 -21.90 -2.68 -13.13
N ARG A 174 -21.31 -3.75 -13.63
CA ARG A 174 -22.02 -4.86 -14.26
C ARG A 174 -22.73 -5.80 -13.27
N PHE A 175 -22.40 -5.74 -11.99
CA PHE A 175 -22.76 -6.76 -11.00
C PHE A 175 -23.75 -6.31 -9.93
N ALA A 176 -24.56 -5.25 -10.19
CA ALA A 176 -25.74 -4.82 -9.41
C ALA A 176 -25.51 -3.99 -8.11
N ASP A 177 -26.57 -3.69 -7.41
CA ASP A 177 -26.80 -2.62 -6.45
C ASP A 177 -25.86 -2.52 -5.22
N ASN A 178 -24.99 -3.47 -5.01
CA ASN A 178 -23.93 -3.41 -3.99
C ASN A 178 -22.58 -3.75 -4.61
N VAL A 179 -21.95 -2.71 -5.15
CA VAL A 179 -20.74 -2.77 -6.00
C VAL A 179 -19.56 -3.47 -5.32
N GLU A 180 -19.46 -3.40 -4.00
CA GLU A 180 -18.31 -3.96 -3.26
C GLU A 180 -18.43 -5.46 -2.99
N GLU A 181 -19.62 -5.98 -2.79
CA GLU A 181 -19.85 -7.42 -2.51
C GLU A 181 -20.27 -8.20 -3.75
N GLY A 182 -20.96 -7.56 -4.70
CA GLY A 182 -21.58 -8.23 -5.84
C GLY A 182 -20.60 -8.98 -6.76
N MET A 183 -19.38 -8.47 -6.94
CA MET A 183 -18.38 -9.11 -7.79
C MET A 183 -17.42 -10.02 -6.99
N ALA A 184 -17.10 -9.65 -5.76
CA ALA A 184 -16.10 -10.36 -4.98
C ALA A 184 -16.52 -11.79 -4.62
N ARG A 185 -17.78 -11.97 -4.23
CA ARG A 185 -18.29 -13.28 -3.82
C ARG A 185 -18.28 -14.31 -4.96
N PRO A 186 -18.83 -14.03 -6.16
CA PRO A 186 -18.69 -14.92 -7.30
C PRO A 186 -17.23 -15.24 -7.69
N MET A 187 -16.33 -14.25 -7.61
CA MET A 187 -14.91 -14.47 -7.91
C MET A 187 -14.25 -15.44 -6.92
N LEU A 188 -14.55 -15.29 -5.62
CA LEU A 188 -14.06 -16.21 -4.59
C LEU A 188 -14.62 -17.63 -4.79
N ASP A 189 -15.91 -17.74 -5.05
CA ASP A 189 -16.58 -19.04 -5.26
C ASP A 189 -16.04 -19.75 -6.49
N LEU A 190 -15.82 -19.03 -7.59
CA LEU A 190 -15.21 -19.58 -8.79
C LEU A 190 -13.76 -20.02 -8.57
N ALA A 191 -12.97 -19.23 -7.84
CA ALA A 191 -11.59 -19.61 -7.53
C ALA A 191 -11.54 -20.89 -6.66
N ARG A 192 -12.44 -21.00 -5.68
CA ARG A 192 -12.53 -22.18 -4.79
C ARG A 192 -12.97 -23.46 -5.49
N GLN A 193 -13.63 -23.36 -6.66
CA GLN A 193 -13.98 -24.50 -7.48
C GLN A 193 -12.79 -25.10 -8.26
N ILE A 194 -11.64 -24.42 -8.30
CA ILE A 194 -10.44 -24.96 -8.93
C ILE A 194 -9.96 -26.18 -8.12
N PRO A 195 -9.81 -27.37 -8.72
CA PRO A 195 -9.65 -28.64 -7.97
C PRO A 195 -8.45 -28.68 -7.01
N ARG A 196 -7.41 -27.90 -7.25
CA ARG A 196 -6.22 -27.84 -6.39
C ARG A 196 -6.32 -26.79 -5.30
N MET A 197 -7.29 -25.89 -5.36
CA MET A 197 -7.46 -24.80 -4.40
C MET A 197 -7.82 -25.40 -3.03
N ALA A 198 -8.88 -26.18 -2.96
CA ALA A 198 -9.42 -26.70 -1.69
C ALA A 198 -8.44 -27.56 -0.88
N ALA A 199 -7.45 -28.19 -1.53
CA ALA A 199 -6.51 -29.08 -0.85
C ALA A 199 -5.24 -28.41 -0.31
N LYS A 200 -4.81 -27.28 -0.92
CA LYS A 200 -3.49 -26.69 -0.66
C LYS A 200 -3.48 -25.18 -0.59
N ALA A 201 -4.55 -24.52 -0.97
CA ALA A 201 -4.63 -23.07 -1.04
C ALA A 201 -6.01 -22.59 -0.60
N ASP A 202 -6.11 -21.34 -0.24
CA ASP A 202 -7.38 -20.63 -0.14
C ASP A 202 -7.18 -19.21 -0.67
N ILE A 203 -8.29 -18.54 -0.94
CA ILE A 203 -8.31 -17.19 -1.47
C ILE A 203 -9.28 -16.34 -0.66
N ILE A 204 -8.85 -15.15 -0.33
CA ILE A 204 -9.63 -14.20 0.45
C ILE A 204 -9.65 -12.84 -0.24
N LYS A 205 -10.71 -12.09 -0.05
CA LYS A 205 -10.80 -10.67 -0.41
C LYS A 205 -10.05 -9.86 0.64
N VAL A 206 -9.19 -8.96 0.19
CA VAL A 206 -8.41 -8.06 1.07
C VAL A 206 -8.95 -6.64 0.97
N TYR A 207 -9.13 -6.17 -0.26
CA TYR A 207 -9.75 -4.89 -0.60
C TYR A 207 -10.79 -5.09 -1.70
N PRO A 208 -11.64 -4.09 -2.00
CA PRO A 208 -12.65 -4.21 -3.04
C PRO A 208 -12.13 -4.78 -4.37
N SER A 209 -10.93 -4.36 -4.80
CA SER A 209 -10.29 -4.80 -6.04
C SER A 209 -9.19 -5.85 -5.84
N GLN A 210 -8.86 -6.23 -4.61
CA GLN A 210 -7.70 -7.06 -4.31
C GLN A 210 -8.07 -8.34 -3.59
N PHE A 211 -7.45 -9.44 -4.02
CA PHE A 211 -7.63 -10.78 -3.48
C PHE A 211 -6.27 -11.40 -3.19
N LEU A 212 -6.15 -12.03 -2.05
CA LEU A 212 -4.94 -12.70 -1.62
C LEU A 212 -5.16 -14.21 -1.64
N MET A 213 -4.35 -14.92 -2.41
CA MET A 213 -4.30 -16.38 -2.39
C MET A 213 -3.07 -16.80 -1.60
N TYR A 214 -3.27 -17.71 -0.64
CA TYR A 214 -2.17 -18.37 0.04
C TYR A 214 -2.14 -19.85 -0.31
N TYR A 215 -0.93 -20.39 -0.45
CA TYR A 215 -0.68 -21.76 -0.89
C TYR A 215 0.26 -22.45 0.10
N LYS A 216 -0.16 -23.55 0.70
CA LYS A 216 0.67 -24.34 1.63
C LYS A 216 1.71 -25.14 0.85
N ALA A 217 2.98 -24.88 1.11
CA ALA A 217 4.09 -25.61 0.52
C ALA A 217 4.28 -26.95 1.25
N THR A 218 3.99 -28.04 0.55
CA THR A 218 4.25 -29.41 1.06
C THR A 218 5.63 -29.92 0.64
N ASP A 219 6.20 -29.37 -0.43
CA ASP A 219 7.50 -29.74 -0.97
C ASP A 219 8.25 -28.47 -1.43
N PRO A 220 9.43 -28.17 -0.86
CA PRO A 220 10.21 -26.99 -1.22
C PRO A 220 10.64 -26.94 -2.70
N VAL A 221 10.79 -28.08 -3.35
CA VAL A 221 11.25 -28.17 -4.75
C VAL A 221 10.11 -27.90 -5.74
N GLN A 222 8.90 -28.37 -5.44
CA GLN A 222 7.72 -28.20 -6.32
C GLN A 222 6.92 -26.95 -6.04
N TYR A 223 7.25 -26.24 -4.96
CA TYR A 223 6.53 -25.09 -4.49
C TYR A 223 6.36 -23.96 -5.51
N PRO A 224 7.42 -23.47 -6.21
CA PRO A 224 7.26 -22.36 -7.13
C PRO A 224 6.35 -22.67 -8.31
N SER A 225 6.42 -23.89 -8.85
CA SER A 225 5.60 -24.31 -9.99
C SER A 225 4.13 -24.51 -9.60
N GLY A 226 3.87 -25.01 -8.41
CA GLY A 226 2.51 -25.23 -7.89
C GLY A 226 1.72 -23.94 -7.71
N ILE A 227 2.30 -22.96 -7.05
CA ILE A 227 1.63 -21.68 -6.81
C ILE A 227 1.44 -20.88 -8.10
N VAL A 228 2.43 -20.86 -9.00
CA VAL A 228 2.31 -20.17 -10.30
C VAL A 228 1.23 -20.82 -11.16
N SER A 229 1.16 -22.16 -11.19
CA SER A 229 0.12 -22.87 -11.93
C SER A 229 -1.28 -22.53 -11.41
N LEU A 230 -1.46 -22.53 -10.10
CA LEU A 230 -2.74 -22.22 -9.47
C LEU A 230 -3.14 -20.75 -9.69
N ALA A 231 -2.19 -19.82 -9.56
CA ALA A 231 -2.41 -18.41 -9.84
C ALA A 231 -2.87 -18.16 -11.28
N ARG A 232 -2.25 -18.83 -12.25
CA ARG A 232 -2.65 -18.73 -13.67
C ARG A 232 -4.05 -19.31 -13.92
N GLN A 233 -4.41 -20.39 -13.25
CA GLN A 233 -5.76 -20.97 -13.36
C GLN A 233 -6.80 -20.01 -12.78
N THR A 234 -6.56 -19.43 -11.60
CA THR A 234 -7.42 -18.43 -10.98
C THR A 234 -7.59 -17.22 -11.89
N GLN A 235 -6.50 -16.69 -12.43
CA GLN A 235 -6.53 -15.56 -13.36
C GLN A 235 -7.34 -15.86 -14.62
N LYS A 236 -7.24 -17.09 -15.16
CA LYS A 236 -8.01 -17.52 -16.33
C LYS A 236 -9.50 -17.56 -16.01
N VAL A 237 -9.88 -18.24 -14.93
CA VAL A 237 -11.30 -18.36 -14.49
C VAL A 237 -11.93 -17.00 -14.27
N TRP A 238 -11.21 -16.10 -13.63
CA TRP A 238 -11.70 -14.72 -13.38
C TRP A 238 -11.79 -13.90 -14.67
N ARG A 239 -10.84 -14.05 -15.58
CA ARG A 239 -10.91 -13.38 -16.89
C ARG A 239 -12.14 -13.85 -17.69
N ASP A 240 -12.40 -15.16 -17.70
CA ASP A 240 -13.54 -15.73 -18.40
C ASP A 240 -14.88 -15.28 -17.77
N PHE A 241 -14.91 -15.06 -16.46
CA PHE A 241 -16.07 -14.53 -15.74
C PHE A 241 -16.32 -13.04 -16.00
N MET A 242 -15.26 -12.24 -16.15
CA MET A 242 -15.35 -10.80 -16.33
C MET A 242 -15.60 -10.36 -17.79
N ASN A 243 -15.37 -11.20 -18.79
CA ASN A 243 -15.66 -10.92 -20.21
C ASN A 243 -17.11 -11.23 -20.56
#